data_cab71855e024189743a22bf36eaf1287
#
_entry.id   cab71855e024189743a22bf36eaf1287
#
_cell.length_a   1.000
_cell.length_b   1.000
_cell.length_c   1.000
_cell.angle_alpha   90.00
_cell.angle_beta   90.00
_cell.angle_gamma   90.00
#
_symmetry.space_group_name_H-M   'P 1'
#
loop_
_entity.id
_entity.type
_entity.pdbx_description
1 polymer ?
#
loop_
_entity_poly.entity_id
_entity_poly.type
_entity_poly.pdbx_seq_one_letter_code
_entity_poly.pdbx_strand_id
1 'polypeptide(L)'
;NLKIKFRESFRPFAPSILREDLKDWFDLNFDSPYMLLVSKVAKNIQIEMSEKDKKLFGIEKLNIKRSEIPAVTHIDYTSRIQTVHEETNLKYHKLLKKFKELTGCPILVNTSFNVRGEPIVCTVEDAFRCFMGTNLDILVCEDYILEKRKQSQQLLTNYKDQFIAD
;
A
#
# COMPACT_ATOMS: atom_id res chain seq x y z
N ASN A 1 -8.19 0.99 -2.92
CA ASN A 1 -8.70 -0.26 -3.46
C ASN A 1 -9.74 -0.05 -4.56
N LEU A 2 -10.91 0.56 -4.29
CA LEU A 2 -12.00 0.69 -5.26
C LEU A 2 -11.62 1.46 -6.53
N LYS A 3 -10.88 2.56 -6.41
CA LYS A 3 -10.58 3.49 -7.53
C LYS A 3 -9.39 3.08 -8.39
N ILE A 4 -8.48 2.29 -7.85
CA ILE A 4 -7.21 1.94 -8.51
C ILE A 4 -7.10 0.44 -8.72
N LYS A 5 -7.38 -0.36 -7.69
CA LYS A 5 -7.21 -1.82 -7.73
C LYS A 5 -8.46 -2.57 -8.19
N PHE A 6 -9.61 -1.90 -8.26
CA PHE A 6 -10.94 -2.46 -8.59
C PHE A 6 -11.30 -3.67 -7.73
N ARG A 7 -10.97 -3.61 -6.44
CA ARG A 7 -11.28 -4.67 -5.47
C ARG A 7 -11.85 -4.09 -4.17
N GLU A 8 -12.23 -4.95 -3.26
CA GLU A 8 -12.94 -4.63 -2.01
C GLU A 8 -12.24 -3.53 -1.21
N SER A 9 -12.99 -2.53 -0.73
CA SER A 9 -12.45 -1.38 0.00
C SER A 9 -11.81 -1.77 1.33
N PHE A 10 -12.33 -2.80 1.99
CA PHE A 10 -11.88 -3.26 3.31
C PHE A 10 -10.59 -4.08 3.28
N ARG A 11 -10.13 -4.53 2.11
CA ARG A 11 -8.92 -5.35 2.00
C ARG A 11 -7.68 -4.52 2.33
N PRO A 12 -6.91 -4.86 3.38
CA PRO A 12 -5.73 -4.09 3.76
C PRO A 12 -4.62 -4.24 2.71
N PHE A 13 -3.76 -3.23 2.66
CA PHE A 13 -2.49 -3.31 1.93
C PHE A 13 -1.39 -3.88 2.84
N ALA A 14 -0.23 -4.12 2.27
CA ALA A 14 0.98 -4.42 3.01
C ALA A 14 1.85 -3.16 3.17
N PRO A 15 2.58 -2.99 4.29
CA PRO A 15 3.54 -1.92 4.46
C PRO A 15 4.91 -2.31 3.90
N SER A 16 5.61 -1.32 3.32
CA SER A 16 7.07 -1.30 3.27
C SER A 16 7.57 -0.31 4.31
N ILE A 17 8.53 -0.72 5.13
CA ILE A 17 9.09 0.08 6.22
C ILE A 17 10.63 0.11 6.14
N LEU A 18 11.24 1.23 6.53
CA LEU A 18 12.67 1.30 6.78
C LEU A 18 13.07 0.25 7.82
N ARG A 19 14.13 -0.54 7.55
CA ARG A 19 14.57 -1.62 8.45
C ARG A 19 14.93 -1.12 9.84
N GLU A 20 15.55 0.03 9.92
CA GLU A 20 15.96 0.69 11.16
C GLU A 20 14.79 1.12 12.05
N ASP A 21 13.63 1.38 11.47
CA ASP A 21 12.41 1.81 12.19
C ASP A 21 11.47 0.64 12.54
N LEU A 22 11.79 -0.58 12.13
CA LEU A 22 10.88 -1.72 12.23
C LEU A 22 10.33 -1.94 13.65
N LYS A 23 11.20 -1.88 14.66
CA LYS A 23 10.84 -2.18 16.07
C LYS A 23 9.90 -1.16 16.70
N ASP A 24 9.91 0.07 16.21
CA ASP A 24 9.07 1.15 16.74
C ASP A 24 7.63 1.02 16.24
N TRP A 25 7.44 0.33 15.10
CA TRP A 25 6.14 0.23 14.41
C TRP A 25 5.53 -1.17 14.44
N PHE A 26 6.36 -2.22 14.60
CA PHE A 26 5.90 -3.61 14.59
C PHE A 26 6.60 -4.45 15.65
N ASP A 27 5.88 -5.44 16.16
CA ASP A 27 6.42 -6.46 17.09
C ASP A 27 7.23 -7.52 16.30
N LEU A 28 8.24 -7.05 15.59
CA LEU A 28 9.12 -7.86 14.75
C LEU A 28 10.57 -7.35 14.92
N ASN A 29 11.51 -8.26 15.17
CA ASN A 29 12.92 -7.91 15.42
C ASN A 29 13.91 -8.49 14.39
N PHE A 30 13.41 -9.11 13.33
CA PHE A 30 14.19 -9.69 12.25
C PHE A 30 13.67 -9.26 10.87
N ASP A 31 14.45 -9.56 9.83
CA ASP A 31 14.21 -9.05 8.50
C ASP A 31 13.07 -9.77 7.78
N SER A 32 12.32 -9.03 7.00
CA SER A 32 11.23 -9.54 6.16
C SER A 32 11.25 -8.86 4.77
N PRO A 33 12.31 -9.03 3.97
CA PRO A 33 12.46 -8.29 2.71
C PRO A 33 11.48 -8.72 1.63
N TYR A 34 10.88 -9.91 1.74
CA TYR A 34 10.02 -10.52 0.72
C TYR A 34 8.53 -10.58 1.10
N MET A 35 8.10 -9.86 2.14
CA MET A 35 6.69 -9.84 2.60
C MET A 35 6.14 -11.23 2.98
N LEU A 36 6.97 -12.12 3.52
CA LEU A 36 6.56 -13.48 3.92
C LEU A 36 6.05 -13.55 5.35
N LEU A 37 6.37 -12.56 6.17
CA LEU A 37 6.09 -12.57 7.60
C LEU A 37 4.95 -11.63 7.96
N VAL A 38 4.13 -12.09 8.90
CA VAL A 38 3.05 -11.33 9.52
C VAL A 38 3.41 -11.11 10.98
N SER A 39 3.29 -9.89 11.46
CA SER A 39 3.51 -9.54 12.86
C SER A 39 2.51 -8.48 13.32
N LYS A 40 2.39 -8.31 14.63
CA LYS A 40 1.52 -7.29 15.21
C LYS A 40 2.11 -5.90 14.99
N VAL A 41 1.23 -4.94 14.81
CA VAL A 41 1.53 -3.52 14.92
C VAL A 41 1.92 -3.22 16.37
N ALA A 42 2.94 -2.40 16.58
CA ALA A 42 3.42 -2.06 17.91
C ALA A 42 2.33 -1.41 18.76
N LYS A 43 2.29 -1.70 20.05
CA LYS A 43 1.21 -1.26 20.96
C LYS A 43 1.06 0.26 21.03
N ASN A 44 2.16 0.99 20.98
CA ASN A 44 2.19 2.46 21.06
C ASN A 44 1.47 3.15 19.90
N ILE A 45 1.30 2.48 18.76
CA ILE A 45 0.58 3.02 17.58
C ILE A 45 -0.77 2.33 17.34
N GLN A 46 -1.16 1.37 18.20
CA GLN A 46 -2.49 0.78 18.17
C GLN A 46 -3.52 1.77 18.75
N ILE A 47 -4.70 1.76 18.17
CA ILE A 47 -5.88 2.48 18.67
C ILE A 47 -6.85 1.44 19.21
N GLU A 48 -7.12 1.46 20.49
CA GLU A 48 -8.08 0.57 21.11
C GLU A 48 -9.50 0.86 20.61
N MET A 49 -10.21 -0.21 20.26
CA MET A 49 -11.62 -0.11 19.90
C MET A 49 -12.45 0.22 21.14
N SER A 50 -13.36 1.19 21.03
CA SER A 50 -14.33 1.48 22.07
C SER A 50 -15.25 0.27 22.33
N GLU A 51 -15.93 0.22 23.49
CA GLU A 51 -16.90 -0.83 23.79
C GLU A 51 -18.05 -0.88 22.78
N LYS A 52 -18.37 0.24 22.15
CA LYS A 52 -19.34 0.34 21.05
C LYS A 52 -18.78 -0.33 19.79
N ASP A 53 -17.54 -0.06 19.43
CA ASP A 53 -16.90 -0.60 18.22
C ASP A 53 -16.67 -2.12 18.33
N LYS A 54 -16.37 -2.62 19.51
CA LYS A 54 -16.21 -4.07 19.77
C LYS A 54 -17.48 -4.86 19.44
N LYS A 55 -18.66 -4.25 19.61
CA LYS A 55 -19.97 -4.85 19.33
C LYS A 55 -20.35 -4.83 17.86
N LEU A 56 -19.67 -4.07 17.01
CA LEU A 56 -19.89 -4.05 15.57
C LEU A 56 -19.54 -5.40 14.93
N PHE A 57 -20.24 -5.71 13.83
CA PHE A 57 -20.04 -6.95 13.08
C PHE A 57 -19.81 -6.67 11.58
N GLY A 58 -19.17 -7.61 10.88
CA GLY A 58 -19.00 -7.55 9.43
C GLY A 58 -18.21 -6.32 8.95
N ILE A 59 -18.70 -5.69 7.88
CA ILE A 59 -18.03 -4.56 7.19
C ILE A 59 -17.90 -3.33 8.09
N GLU A 60 -18.87 -3.07 8.95
CA GLU A 60 -18.80 -1.93 9.88
C GLU A 60 -17.58 -2.03 10.79
N LYS A 61 -17.33 -3.23 11.35
CA LYS A 61 -16.16 -3.49 12.18
C LYS A 61 -14.86 -3.40 11.39
N LEU A 62 -14.86 -3.78 10.10
CA LEU A 62 -13.68 -3.69 9.23
C LEU A 62 -13.24 -2.23 8.99
N ASN A 63 -14.18 -1.29 8.96
CA ASN A 63 -13.90 0.12 8.72
C ASN A 63 -13.40 0.91 9.95
N ILE A 64 -13.37 0.30 11.13
CA ILE A 64 -12.86 0.94 12.34
C ILE A 64 -11.34 1.16 12.24
N LYS A 65 -10.90 2.38 12.53
CA LYS A 65 -9.48 2.73 12.62
C LYS A 65 -8.87 2.06 13.85
N ARG A 66 -7.86 1.19 13.66
CA ARG A 66 -7.21 0.38 14.70
C ARG A 66 -5.78 0.78 15.02
N SER A 67 -5.20 1.63 14.19
CA SER A 67 -3.82 2.08 14.38
C SER A 67 -3.60 3.41 13.68
N GLU A 68 -2.44 4.01 13.86
CA GLU A 68 -2.02 5.19 13.10
C GLU A 68 -1.73 4.87 11.62
N ILE A 69 -1.60 3.58 11.27
CA ILE A 69 -1.39 3.08 9.90
C ILE A 69 -2.55 2.18 9.43
N PRO A 70 -3.80 2.68 9.39
CA PRO A 70 -5.00 1.86 9.21
C PRO A 70 -5.05 1.14 7.86
N ALA A 71 -4.45 1.70 6.81
CA ALA A 71 -4.45 1.11 5.47
C ALA A 71 -3.71 -0.24 5.37
N VAL A 72 -2.80 -0.51 6.30
CA VAL A 72 -1.95 -1.71 6.32
C VAL A 72 -2.17 -2.57 7.56
N THR A 73 -3.12 -2.24 8.43
CA THR A 73 -3.42 -2.96 9.66
C THR A 73 -4.64 -3.86 9.48
N HIS A 74 -4.48 -5.16 9.75
CA HIS A 74 -5.55 -6.14 9.73
C HIS A 74 -6.49 -6.01 10.95
N ILE A 75 -7.60 -6.76 10.94
CA ILE A 75 -8.61 -6.71 12.00
C ILE A 75 -8.07 -7.16 13.37
N ASP A 76 -7.08 -8.01 13.39
CA ASP A 76 -6.41 -8.58 14.57
C ASP A 76 -5.14 -7.82 14.97
N TYR A 77 -4.97 -6.60 14.45
CA TYR A 77 -3.78 -5.75 14.64
C TYR A 77 -2.49 -6.33 14.04
N THR A 78 -2.58 -7.27 13.12
CA THR A 78 -1.42 -7.76 12.38
C THR A 78 -1.20 -7.00 11.08
N SER A 79 -0.03 -7.18 10.48
CA SER A 79 0.34 -6.62 9.19
C SER A 79 1.35 -7.53 8.49
N ARG A 80 1.30 -7.61 7.17
CA ARG A 80 2.25 -8.38 6.36
C ARG A 80 3.38 -7.47 5.90
N ILE A 81 4.52 -7.54 6.58
CA ILE A 81 5.57 -6.54 6.58
C ILE A 81 6.62 -6.81 5.51
N GLN A 82 7.07 -5.74 4.83
CA GLN A 82 8.30 -5.73 4.06
C GLN A 82 9.30 -4.78 4.69
N THR A 83 10.49 -5.29 5.06
CA THR A 83 11.63 -4.46 5.47
C THR A 83 12.41 -4.01 4.25
N VAL A 84 12.77 -2.72 4.22
CA VAL A 84 13.58 -2.12 3.15
C VAL A 84 14.92 -1.74 3.72
N HIS A 85 15.98 -2.26 3.11
CA HIS A 85 17.36 -2.09 3.53
C HIS A 85 18.12 -1.19 2.55
N GLU A 86 19.03 -0.38 3.07
CA GLU A 86 19.85 0.51 2.25
C GLU A 86 20.73 -0.28 1.27
N GLU A 87 21.29 -1.41 1.73
CA GLU A 87 22.25 -2.23 0.99
C GLU A 87 21.62 -2.95 -0.21
N THR A 88 20.34 -3.32 -0.10
CA THR A 88 19.67 -4.13 -1.14
C THR A 88 18.80 -3.31 -2.07
N ASN A 89 18.27 -2.16 -1.62
CA ASN A 89 17.42 -1.28 -2.42
C ASN A 89 17.58 0.18 -2.02
N LEU A 90 18.71 0.76 -2.35
CA LEU A 90 19.10 2.13 -1.99
C LEU A 90 18.07 3.18 -2.48
N LYS A 91 17.55 3.06 -3.71
CA LYS A 91 16.58 4.03 -4.26
C LYS A 91 15.30 4.04 -3.43
N TYR A 92 14.76 2.87 -3.11
CA TYR A 92 13.53 2.74 -2.34
C TYR A 92 13.73 3.11 -0.87
N HIS A 93 14.87 2.76 -0.29
CA HIS A 93 15.25 3.17 1.06
C HIS A 93 15.30 4.70 1.16
N LYS A 94 15.96 5.38 0.23
CA LYS A 94 16.01 6.85 0.17
C LYS A 94 14.63 7.49 0.02
N LEU A 95 13.74 6.88 -0.77
CA LEU A 95 12.38 7.35 -0.92
C LEU A 95 11.61 7.28 0.42
N LEU A 96 11.68 6.14 1.12
CA LEU A 96 11.06 5.96 2.43
C LEU A 96 11.64 6.93 3.47
N LYS A 97 12.96 7.13 3.47
CA LYS A 97 13.64 8.06 4.36
C LYS A 97 13.17 9.50 4.12
N LYS A 98 13.05 9.90 2.85
CA LYS A 98 12.53 11.22 2.50
C LYS A 98 11.06 11.40 2.88
N PHE A 99 10.25 10.37 2.69
CA PHE A 99 8.86 10.37 3.13
C PHE A 99 8.75 10.51 4.66
N LYS A 100 9.58 9.77 5.42
CA LYS A 100 9.66 9.91 6.87
C LYS A 100 10.04 11.33 7.31
N GLU A 101 11.03 11.94 6.67
CA GLU A 101 11.45 13.33 6.96
C GLU A 101 10.29 14.34 6.80
N LEU A 102 9.44 14.13 5.81
CA LEU A 102 8.32 15.03 5.49
C LEU A 102 7.07 14.77 6.34
N THR A 103 6.84 13.53 6.79
CA THR A 103 5.56 13.10 7.39
C THR A 103 5.69 12.55 8.81
N GLY A 104 6.89 12.22 9.25
CA GLY A 104 7.15 11.47 10.49
C GLY A 104 6.87 9.97 10.37
N CYS A 105 6.32 9.47 9.25
CA CYS A 105 5.96 8.07 9.05
C CYS A 105 6.98 7.35 8.14
N PRO A 106 7.66 6.28 8.61
CA PRO A 106 8.65 5.54 7.82
C PRO A 106 8.03 4.46 6.91
N ILE A 107 6.73 4.54 6.64
CA ILE A 107 5.97 3.46 6.01
C ILE A 107 5.28 3.96 4.74
N LEU A 108 5.42 3.19 3.66
CA LEU A 108 4.62 3.33 2.44
C LEU A 108 3.77 2.07 2.23
N VAL A 109 2.63 2.24 1.57
CA VAL A 109 1.80 1.12 1.12
C VAL A 109 2.52 0.40 -0.01
N ASN A 110 2.63 -0.93 0.10
CA ASN A 110 3.16 -1.80 -0.92
C ASN A 110 2.06 -2.71 -1.48
N THR A 111 1.89 -2.69 -2.78
CA THR A 111 0.95 -3.56 -3.50
C THR A 111 1.48 -3.81 -4.91
N SER A 112 1.10 -4.92 -5.53
CA SER A 112 1.41 -5.17 -6.94
C SER A 112 0.87 -4.04 -7.83
N PHE A 113 1.60 -3.70 -8.88
CA PHE A 113 1.10 -2.74 -9.85
C PHE A 113 0.29 -3.48 -10.92
N ASN A 114 -1.02 -3.49 -10.75
CA ASN A 114 -2.04 -4.07 -11.62
C ASN A 114 -3.43 -3.76 -11.04
N VAL A 115 -4.47 -3.99 -11.82
CA VAL A 115 -5.86 -4.06 -11.34
C VAL A 115 -6.28 -5.52 -11.12
N ARG A 116 -7.47 -5.75 -10.57
CA ARG A 116 -8.05 -7.10 -10.43
C ARG A 116 -8.20 -7.74 -11.81
N GLY A 117 -7.79 -9.02 -11.95
CA GLY A 117 -7.81 -9.77 -13.20
C GLY A 117 -6.66 -9.45 -14.17
N GLU A 118 -5.92 -8.37 -13.96
CA GLU A 118 -4.76 -8.01 -14.77
C GLU A 118 -3.49 -8.71 -14.28
N PRO A 119 -2.62 -9.24 -15.17
CA PRO A 119 -1.27 -9.63 -14.79
C PRO A 119 -0.47 -8.47 -14.18
N ILE A 120 0.52 -8.79 -13.34
CA ILE A 120 1.41 -7.75 -12.79
C ILE A 120 2.14 -7.05 -13.94
N VAL A 121 2.17 -5.73 -13.90
CA VAL A 121 2.91 -4.86 -14.83
C VAL A 121 4.36 -5.33 -14.94
N CYS A 122 4.84 -5.55 -16.17
CA CYS A 122 6.20 -6.00 -16.48
C CYS A 122 6.97 -5.02 -17.36
N THR A 123 6.28 -4.17 -18.12
CA THR A 123 6.89 -3.21 -19.06
C THR A 123 6.47 -1.77 -18.72
N VAL A 124 7.16 -0.79 -19.30
CA VAL A 124 6.80 0.63 -19.18
C VAL A 124 5.44 0.89 -19.84
N GLU A 125 5.16 0.23 -20.95
CA GLU A 125 3.89 0.30 -21.67
C GLU A 125 2.74 -0.24 -20.83
N ASP A 126 2.94 -1.35 -20.10
CA ASP A 126 1.96 -1.88 -19.17
C ASP A 126 1.70 -0.90 -18.03
N ALA A 127 2.78 -0.32 -17.46
CA ALA A 127 2.69 0.68 -16.40
C ALA A 127 1.89 1.91 -16.84
N PHE A 128 2.19 2.42 -18.04
CA PHE A 128 1.48 3.56 -18.61
C PHE A 128 0.01 3.25 -18.90
N ARG A 129 -0.28 2.06 -19.44
CA ARG A 129 -1.64 1.61 -19.72
C ARG A 129 -2.46 1.48 -18.43
N CYS A 130 -1.92 0.81 -17.41
CA CYS A 130 -2.56 0.70 -16.10
C CYS A 130 -2.74 2.08 -15.44
N PHE A 131 -1.76 2.97 -15.55
CA PHE A 131 -1.86 4.35 -15.09
C PHE A 131 -3.00 5.09 -15.78
N MET A 132 -3.09 5.05 -17.12
CA MET A 132 -4.15 5.76 -17.87
C MET A 132 -5.54 5.15 -17.65
N GLY A 133 -5.63 3.84 -17.45
CA GLY A 133 -6.89 3.11 -17.23
C GLY A 133 -7.46 3.17 -15.80
N THR A 134 -6.74 3.71 -14.84
CA THR A 134 -7.14 3.78 -13.42
C THR A 134 -7.21 5.23 -12.92
N ASN A 135 -7.63 5.44 -11.67
CA ASN A 135 -7.67 6.78 -11.06
C ASN A 135 -6.36 7.14 -10.33
N LEU A 136 -5.21 6.68 -10.84
CA LEU A 136 -3.90 7.15 -10.39
C LEU A 136 -3.67 8.58 -10.88
N ASP A 137 -3.20 9.46 -10.01
CA ASP A 137 -2.93 10.87 -10.35
C ASP A 137 -1.54 11.03 -10.98
N ILE A 138 -0.57 10.28 -10.46
CA ILE A 138 0.84 10.37 -10.82
C ILE A 138 1.40 8.96 -11.01
N LEU A 139 2.20 8.77 -12.06
CA LEU A 139 3.07 7.62 -12.25
C LEU A 139 4.52 8.09 -12.18
N VAL A 140 5.32 7.43 -11.35
CA VAL A 140 6.78 7.58 -11.33
C VAL A 140 7.40 6.30 -11.86
N CYS A 141 8.22 6.42 -12.89
CA CYS A 141 8.94 5.31 -13.48
C CYS A 141 10.40 5.74 -13.68
N GLU A 142 11.30 5.16 -12.91
CA GLU A 142 12.71 5.58 -12.82
C GLU A 142 12.85 7.09 -12.57
N ASP A 143 13.34 7.84 -13.53
CA ASP A 143 13.58 9.29 -13.45
C ASP A 143 12.45 10.12 -14.08
N TYR A 144 11.36 9.47 -14.53
CA TYR A 144 10.23 10.12 -15.17
C TYR A 144 9.05 10.25 -14.22
N ILE A 145 8.41 11.42 -14.22
CA ILE A 145 7.18 11.70 -13.48
C ILE A 145 6.10 12.09 -14.47
N LEU A 146 5.03 11.31 -14.53
CA LEU A 146 3.87 11.56 -15.38
C LEU A 146 2.67 11.96 -14.52
N GLU A 147 2.14 13.15 -14.76
CA GLU A 147 0.89 13.60 -14.18
C GLU A 147 -0.27 13.28 -15.13
N LYS A 148 -1.30 12.59 -14.67
CA LYS A 148 -2.44 12.20 -15.52
C LYS A 148 -3.09 13.40 -16.23
N ARG A 149 -3.29 14.49 -15.53
CA ARG A 149 -3.89 15.72 -16.07
C ARG A 149 -3.12 16.34 -17.23
N LYS A 150 -1.83 16.00 -17.39
CA LYS A 150 -0.96 16.46 -18.49
C LYS A 150 -0.91 15.49 -19.66
N GLN A 151 -1.55 14.31 -19.54
CA GLN A 151 -1.61 13.34 -20.62
C GLN A 151 -2.78 13.63 -21.55
N SER A 152 -2.69 13.17 -22.81
CA SER A 152 -3.80 13.29 -23.76
C SER A 152 -5.04 12.51 -23.27
N GLN A 153 -6.19 13.16 -23.27
CA GLN A 153 -7.46 12.55 -22.89
C GLN A 153 -7.86 11.39 -23.82
N GLN A 154 -7.38 11.39 -25.07
CA GLN A 154 -7.60 10.29 -26.02
C GLN A 154 -6.96 8.96 -25.59
N LEU A 155 -5.98 9.01 -24.67
CA LEU A 155 -5.30 7.84 -24.12
C LEU A 155 -6.01 7.25 -22.89
N LEU A 156 -7.08 7.90 -22.40
CA LEU A 156 -7.89 7.36 -21.32
C LEU A 156 -8.68 6.14 -21.85
N THR A 157 -8.54 5.02 -21.14
CA THR A 157 -9.24 3.79 -21.44
C THR A 157 -10.17 3.41 -20.30
N ASN A 158 -11.30 2.78 -20.61
CA ASN A 158 -12.14 2.20 -19.57
C ASN A 158 -11.58 0.83 -19.17
N TYR A 159 -10.67 0.84 -18.24
CA TYR A 159 -9.91 -0.33 -17.83
C TYR A 159 -10.75 -1.38 -17.08
N LYS A 160 -11.89 -0.95 -16.49
CA LYS A 160 -12.84 -1.86 -15.81
C LYS A 160 -13.46 -2.89 -16.74
N ASP A 161 -13.66 -2.51 -18.02
CA ASP A 161 -14.30 -3.37 -19.01
C ASP A 161 -13.31 -4.34 -19.67
N GLN A 162 -12.01 -4.13 -19.48
CA GLN A 162 -10.96 -4.98 -20.06
C GLN A 162 -10.62 -6.19 -19.19
N PHE A 163 -10.76 -6.08 -17.87
CA PHE A 163 -10.46 -7.13 -16.91
C PHE A 163 -11.70 -7.49 -16.12
N ILE A 164 -12.35 -8.58 -16.52
CA ILE A 164 -13.53 -9.12 -15.84
C ILE A 164 -13.09 -9.65 -14.48
N ALA A 165 -13.77 -9.23 -13.43
CA ALA A 165 -13.60 -9.79 -12.11
C ALA A 165 -14.24 -11.19 -12.06
N ASP A 166 -13.45 -12.20 -11.66
CA ASP A 166 -13.94 -13.54 -11.35
C ASP A 166 -14.92 -13.51 -10.17
#